data_f4f93a2cf6e9b9b202d8fa00e2ecdb2a
#
_entry.id   f4f93a2cf6e9b9b202d8fa00e2ecdb2a
#
_cell.length_a   1.000
_cell.length_b   1.000
_cell.length_c   1.000
_cell.angle_alpha   90.00
_cell.angle_beta   90.00
_cell.angle_gamma   90.00
#
_symmetry.space_group_name_H-M   'P 1'
#
loop_
_entity.id
_entity.type
_entity.pdbx_description
1 polymer ?
#
loop_
_entity_poly.entity_id
_entity_poly.type
_entity_poly.pdbx_seq_one_letter_code
_entity_poly.pdbx_strand_id
1 'polypeptide(L)'
;KKYLSIFIGTSFEEMVHRFYIGIQAEEAQKQIACFSEQNNSTLMWGHYADSHKGFCLEYDFQSILKECTQNCIDIRCCNNFMLNYSLAPIIYTKERFDATAYFSTVMQALLYEKNQIPMDLYYEDILIVSKCMLTKSIDWEYENEWRLFTPNFNDEYKPYRKIASLRPVALYMGAKITKENESVLYEVCKNKGIKCFKMLQDFHGKEFIVRAEPYEKIIDVVNSNFHDK
;
A
#
# COMPACT_ATOMS: atom_id res chain seq x y z
N LYS A 1 -34.04 12.61 12.14
CA LYS A 1 -35.43 12.09 12.37
C LYS A 1 -36.37 12.36 11.20
N LYS A 2 -36.25 13.48 10.48
CA LYS A 2 -37.18 13.86 9.39
C LYS A 2 -37.07 12.93 8.16
N TYR A 3 -35.93 12.31 7.93
CA TYR A 3 -35.68 11.42 6.78
C TYR A 3 -35.94 9.93 7.09
N LEU A 4 -35.96 9.54 8.37
CA LEU A 4 -36.24 8.16 8.80
C LEU A 4 -37.70 7.73 8.52
N SER A 5 -38.64 8.66 8.48
CA SER A 5 -40.03 8.36 8.18
C SER A 5 -40.31 8.01 6.71
N ILE A 6 -39.35 8.25 5.81
CA ILE A 6 -39.47 7.99 4.37
C ILE A 6 -39.10 6.56 4.01
N PHE A 7 -38.34 5.84 4.88
CA PHE A 7 -38.03 4.42 4.75
C PHE A 7 -39.15 3.53 5.26
N ILE A 8 -40.35 3.68 4.70
CA ILE A 8 -41.49 2.85 5.08
C ILE A 8 -41.14 1.38 4.74
N GLY A 9 -40.99 0.55 5.76
CA GLY A 9 -40.75 -0.89 5.66
C GLY A 9 -39.31 -1.37 5.83
N THR A 10 -38.35 -0.47 6.16
CA THR A 10 -36.95 -0.87 6.45
C THR A 10 -36.55 -0.35 7.83
N SER A 11 -36.06 -1.19 8.73
CA SER A 11 -35.58 -0.75 10.03
C SER A 11 -34.27 0.05 9.90
N PHE A 12 -33.95 0.85 10.93
CA PHE A 12 -32.69 1.61 10.98
C PHE A 12 -31.50 0.63 10.95
N GLU A 13 -31.60 -0.49 11.66
CA GLU A 13 -30.56 -1.53 11.70
C GLU A 13 -30.35 -2.14 10.33
N GLU A 14 -31.40 -2.42 9.59
CA GLU A 14 -31.30 -2.96 8.22
C GLU A 14 -30.63 -1.96 7.27
N MET A 15 -30.91 -0.68 7.43
CA MET A 15 -30.31 0.40 6.67
C MET A 15 -28.81 0.51 6.93
N VAL A 16 -28.41 0.50 8.20
CA VAL A 16 -27.01 0.49 8.62
C VAL A 16 -26.29 -0.76 8.11
N HIS A 17 -26.95 -1.91 8.16
CA HIS A 17 -26.39 -3.16 7.66
C HIS A 17 -26.16 -3.14 6.13
N ARG A 18 -27.11 -2.64 5.36
CA ARG A 18 -26.95 -2.48 3.89
C ARG A 18 -25.82 -1.51 3.54
N PHE A 19 -25.70 -0.42 4.29
CA PHE A 19 -24.60 0.53 4.12
C PHE A 19 -23.25 -0.12 4.42
N TYR A 20 -23.16 -0.89 5.50
CA TYR A 20 -21.95 -1.62 5.86
C TYR A 20 -21.54 -2.64 4.79
N ILE A 21 -22.50 -3.40 4.25
CA ILE A 21 -22.26 -4.30 3.10
C ILE A 21 -21.76 -3.53 1.88
N GLY A 22 -22.32 -2.36 1.61
CA GLY A 22 -21.88 -1.48 0.52
C GLY A 22 -20.42 -1.06 0.68
N ILE A 23 -20.02 -0.63 1.89
CA ILE A 23 -18.61 -0.28 2.19
C ILE A 23 -17.71 -1.49 2.01
N GLN A 24 -18.08 -2.67 2.53
CA GLN A 24 -17.28 -3.88 2.37
C GLN A 24 -17.12 -4.29 0.89
N ALA A 25 -18.16 -4.13 0.09
CA ALA A 25 -18.10 -4.39 -1.34
C ALA A 25 -17.15 -3.40 -2.07
N GLU A 26 -17.16 -2.13 -1.68
CA GLU A 26 -16.22 -1.11 -2.18
C GLU A 26 -14.77 -1.43 -1.77
N GLU A 27 -14.55 -1.79 -0.50
CA GLU A 27 -13.23 -2.20 -0.01
C GLU A 27 -12.69 -3.41 -0.76
N ALA A 28 -13.53 -4.43 -0.98
CA ALA A 28 -13.14 -5.65 -1.70
C ALA A 28 -12.74 -5.40 -3.17
N GLN A 29 -13.18 -4.29 -3.77
CA GLN A 29 -12.81 -3.89 -5.12
C GLN A 29 -11.52 -3.06 -5.18
N LYS A 30 -11.03 -2.56 -4.05
CA LYS A 30 -9.80 -1.77 -3.98
C LYS A 30 -8.59 -2.67 -3.78
N GLN A 31 -7.62 -2.56 -4.67
CA GLN A 31 -6.32 -3.15 -4.44
C GLN A 31 -5.37 -2.05 -3.95
N ILE A 32 -4.66 -2.32 -2.88
CA ILE A 32 -3.76 -1.38 -2.25
C ILE A 32 -2.39 -2.03 -2.15
N ALA A 33 -1.36 -1.35 -2.64
CA ALA A 33 0.02 -1.71 -2.36
C ALA A 33 0.61 -0.69 -1.39
N CYS A 34 1.15 -1.17 -0.27
CA CYS A 34 1.75 -0.34 0.77
C CYS A 34 3.27 -0.32 0.60
N PHE A 35 3.86 0.86 0.73
CA PHE A 35 5.29 1.12 0.68
C PHE A 35 5.72 1.89 1.91
N SER A 36 7.01 1.84 2.24
CA SER A 36 7.62 2.65 3.28
C SER A 36 8.81 3.40 2.72
N GLU A 37 9.13 4.56 3.28
CA GLU A 37 10.35 5.29 2.97
C GLU A 37 11.59 4.70 3.66
N GLN A 38 11.43 3.70 4.51
CA GLN A 38 12.49 3.15 5.35
C GLN A 38 12.67 1.67 5.12
N ASN A 39 13.94 1.23 5.08
CA ASN A 39 14.31 -0.18 5.01
C ASN A 39 15.04 -0.68 6.26
N ASN A 40 15.28 0.19 7.26
CA ASN A 40 16.11 -0.08 8.44
C ASN A 40 15.32 -0.19 9.77
N SER A 41 14.01 -0.05 9.75
CA SER A 41 13.16 -0.17 10.93
C SER A 41 13.07 -1.61 11.44
N THR A 42 13.62 -1.88 12.61
CA THR A 42 13.56 -3.20 13.27
C THR A 42 12.13 -3.66 13.49
N LEU A 43 11.21 -2.74 13.82
CA LEU A 43 9.79 -3.04 14.02
C LEU A 43 9.13 -3.52 12.71
N MET A 44 9.38 -2.83 11.60
CA MET A 44 8.82 -3.24 10.32
C MET A 44 9.35 -4.59 9.85
N TRP A 45 10.63 -4.87 10.04
CA TRP A 45 11.19 -6.20 9.76
C TRP A 45 10.58 -7.29 10.64
N GLY A 46 10.23 -6.95 11.89
CA GLY A 46 9.51 -7.85 12.78
C GLY A 46 8.10 -8.15 12.30
N HIS A 47 7.34 -7.11 11.93
CA HIS A 47 5.91 -7.23 11.58
C HIS A 47 5.67 -7.77 10.17
N TYR A 48 6.42 -7.27 9.17
CA TYR A 48 6.10 -7.50 7.75
C TYR A 48 7.03 -8.46 7.02
N ALA A 49 8.14 -8.86 7.63
CA ALA A 49 9.13 -9.75 7.03
C ALA A 49 9.32 -11.06 7.82
N ASP A 50 8.24 -11.67 8.28
CA ASP A 50 8.26 -12.94 9.04
C ASP A 50 9.36 -12.93 10.12
N SER A 51 9.33 -11.95 11.02
CA SER A 51 10.32 -11.82 12.10
C SER A 51 11.76 -11.80 11.60
N HIS A 52 12.05 -10.97 10.60
CA HIS A 52 13.35 -10.81 9.91
C HIS A 52 13.78 -11.98 9.00
N LYS A 53 12.90 -12.93 8.69
CA LYS A 53 13.22 -14.06 7.78
C LYS A 53 12.84 -13.80 6.32
N GLY A 54 11.98 -12.81 6.07
CA GLY A 54 11.52 -12.43 4.74
C GLY A 54 12.50 -11.51 4.01
N PHE A 55 11.97 -10.77 3.04
CA PHE A 55 12.74 -9.80 2.26
C PHE A 55 11.92 -8.53 2.00
N CYS A 56 12.60 -7.45 1.62
CA CYS A 56 12.03 -6.18 1.21
C CYS A 56 12.47 -5.85 -0.21
N LEU A 57 11.60 -5.23 -1.00
CA LEU A 57 11.89 -4.75 -2.35
C LEU A 57 11.92 -3.22 -2.37
N GLU A 58 12.94 -2.65 -3.01
CA GLU A 58 13.05 -1.22 -3.23
C GLU A 58 12.62 -0.86 -4.65
N TYR A 59 11.85 0.22 -4.76
CA TYR A 59 11.38 0.78 -6.03
C TYR A 59 11.82 2.23 -6.14
N ASP A 60 12.38 2.62 -7.29
CA ASP A 60 12.68 4.01 -7.62
C ASP A 60 11.54 4.60 -8.45
N PHE A 61 10.58 5.22 -7.76
CA PHE A 61 9.44 5.86 -8.41
C PHE A 61 9.83 7.05 -9.28
N GLN A 62 10.90 7.76 -8.95
CA GLN A 62 11.36 8.89 -9.75
C GLN A 62 11.89 8.44 -11.12
N SER A 63 12.65 7.34 -11.17
CA SER A 63 13.09 6.76 -12.44
C SER A 63 11.93 6.26 -13.27
N ILE A 64 10.93 5.60 -12.65
CA ILE A 64 9.73 5.14 -13.33
C ILE A 64 8.95 6.31 -13.97
N LEU A 65 8.85 7.44 -13.27
CA LEU A 65 8.19 8.64 -13.80
C LEU A 65 8.96 9.26 -14.98
N LYS A 66 10.28 9.20 -14.98
CA LYS A 66 11.13 9.70 -16.07
C LYS A 66 11.10 8.81 -17.32
N GLU A 67 10.91 7.50 -17.15
CA GLU A 67 10.85 6.52 -18.24
C GLU A 67 9.56 6.56 -19.05
N CYS A 68 8.62 7.44 -18.72
CA CYS A 68 7.38 7.58 -19.47
C CYS A 68 7.65 8.06 -20.90
N THR A 69 7.47 7.17 -21.85
CA THR A 69 7.75 7.43 -23.30
C THR A 69 6.66 8.22 -24.02
N GLN A 70 5.62 8.68 -23.34
CA GLN A 70 4.43 9.34 -23.91
C GLN A 70 3.65 8.51 -24.95
N ASN A 71 4.07 7.30 -25.24
CA ASN A 71 3.42 6.38 -26.20
C ASN A 71 2.43 5.43 -25.52
N CYS A 72 1.81 5.86 -24.43
CA CYS A 72 0.79 5.06 -23.73
C CYS A 72 -0.48 5.02 -24.58
N ILE A 73 -0.79 3.85 -25.10
CA ILE A 73 -2.03 3.59 -25.88
C ILE A 73 -3.26 3.69 -24.97
N ASP A 74 -3.09 3.33 -23.69
CA ASP A 74 -4.15 3.35 -22.67
C ASP A 74 -3.62 3.96 -21.37
N ILE A 75 -4.24 5.07 -20.94
CA ILE A 75 -3.90 5.76 -19.70
C ILE A 75 -3.98 4.83 -18.47
N ARG A 76 -4.84 3.81 -18.51
CA ARG A 76 -5.02 2.81 -17.45
C ARG A 76 -3.82 1.89 -17.26
N CYS A 77 -2.95 1.80 -18.27
CA CYS A 77 -1.71 1.03 -18.24
C CYS A 77 -0.47 1.90 -18.02
N CYS A 78 -0.65 3.22 -17.88
CA CYS A 78 0.44 4.16 -17.73
C CYS A 78 0.91 4.22 -16.29
N ASN A 79 2.15 3.76 -16.01
CA ASN A 79 2.75 3.82 -14.68
C ASN A 79 2.84 5.26 -14.16
N ASN A 80 3.15 6.22 -15.03
CA ASN A 80 3.24 7.64 -14.67
C ASN A 80 1.88 8.16 -14.17
N PHE A 81 0.81 7.89 -14.90
CA PHE A 81 -0.54 8.25 -14.48
C PHE A 81 -0.90 7.60 -13.14
N MET A 82 -0.66 6.29 -13.01
CA MET A 82 -0.94 5.54 -11.80
C MET A 82 -0.22 6.12 -10.57
N LEU A 83 1.08 6.40 -10.68
CA LEU A 83 1.87 6.95 -9.57
C LEU A 83 1.43 8.37 -9.20
N ASN A 84 1.17 9.24 -10.18
CA ASN A 84 0.77 10.62 -9.89
C ASN A 84 -0.63 10.76 -9.29
N TYR A 85 -1.56 9.87 -9.62
CA TYR A 85 -2.95 9.99 -9.17
C TYR A 85 -3.34 9.04 -8.05
N SER A 86 -2.58 7.98 -7.83
CA SER A 86 -2.97 6.92 -6.93
C SER A 86 -1.96 6.62 -5.82
N LEU A 87 -0.75 7.19 -5.89
CA LEU A 87 0.25 7.05 -4.83
C LEU A 87 0.16 8.25 -3.88
N ALA A 88 -0.12 8.00 -2.62
CA ALA A 88 -0.25 9.04 -1.60
C ALA A 88 0.31 8.61 -0.25
N PRO A 89 0.86 9.56 0.54
CA PRO A 89 1.32 9.28 1.90
C PRO A 89 0.15 9.09 2.86
N ILE A 90 0.38 8.34 3.93
CA ILE A 90 -0.58 8.16 5.01
C ILE A 90 -0.64 9.41 5.89
N ILE A 91 -1.85 9.73 6.33
CA ILE A 91 -2.14 10.78 7.32
C ILE A 91 -2.24 10.11 8.68
N TYR A 92 -1.23 10.33 9.53
CA TYR A 92 -1.23 9.80 10.90
C TYR A 92 -1.98 10.73 11.84
N THR A 93 -2.90 10.18 12.64
CA THR A 93 -3.73 10.97 13.55
C THR A 93 -4.06 10.17 14.83
N LYS A 94 -4.37 10.90 15.90
CA LYS A 94 -4.87 10.30 17.15
C LYS A 94 -6.37 10.00 17.08
N GLU A 95 -7.09 10.71 16.24
CA GLU A 95 -8.54 10.57 16.11
C GLU A 95 -8.88 9.70 14.91
N ARG A 96 -9.96 8.96 15.02
CA ARG A 96 -10.50 8.20 13.89
C ARG A 96 -11.06 9.15 12.85
N PHE A 97 -10.96 8.77 11.58
CA PHE A 97 -11.58 9.51 10.50
C PHE A 97 -13.10 9.58 10.70
N ASP A 98 -13.66 10.81 10.68
CA ASP A 98 -15.10 11.01 10.74
C ASP A 98 -15.74 10.86 9.35
N ALA A 99 -16.40 9.74 9.12
CA ALA A 99 -17.09 9.43 7.86
C ALA A 99 -18.56 9.90 7.83
N THR A 100 -19.03 10.70 8.79
CA THR A 100 -20.44 11.12 8.91
C THR A 100 -20.92 11.86 7.67
N ALA A 101 -20.09 12.74 7.10
CA ALA A 101 -20.42 13.46 5.87
C ALA A 101 -20.60 12.52 4.67
N TYR A 102 -19.73 11.50 4.53
CA TYR A 102 -19.85 10.48 3.49
C TYR A 102 -21.14 9.66 3.64
N PHE A 103 -21.44 9.22 4.87
CA PHE A 103 -22.68 8.52 5.17
C PHE A 103 -23.91 9.37 4.80
N SER A 104 -23.92 10.65 5.17
CA SER A 104 -25.00 11.58 4.84
C SER A 104 -25.21 11.71 3.33
N THR A 105 -24.14 11.85 2.55
CA THR A 105 -24.19 11.97 1.09
C THR A 105 -24.74 10.70 0.43
N VAL A 106 -24.27 9.51 0.84
CA VAL A 106 -24.75 8.22 0.32
C VAL A 106 -26.23 8.03 0.66
N MET A 107 -26.64 8.38 1.88
CA MET A 107 -28.04 8.29 2.30
C MET A 107 -28.94 9.23 1.48
N GLN A 108 -28.50 10.45 1.19
CA GLN A 108 -29.23 11.38 0.32
C GLN A 108 -29.35 10.85 -1.10
N ALA A 109 -28.29 10.26 -1.67
CA ALA A 109 -28.32 9.65 -3.00
C ALA A 109 -29.34 8.52 -3.09
N LEU A 110 -29.36 7.62 -2.11
CA LEU A 110 -30.36 6.54 -2.02
C LEU A 110 -31.79 7.04 -1.91
N LEU A 111 -32.02 8.13 -1.16
CA LEU A 111 -33.32 8.77 -1.05
C LEU A 111 -33.77 9.42 -2.35
N TYR A 112 -32.85 10.04 -3.08
CA TYR A 112 -33.11 10.62 -4.39
C TYR A 112 -33.53 9.55 -5.40
N GLU A 113 -32.75 8.47 -5.53
CA GLU A 113 -33.06 7.37 -6.45
C GLU A 113 -34.44 6.75 -6.18
N LYS A 114 -34.78 6.55 -4.91
CA LYS A 114 -36.03 5.89 -4.51
C LYS A 114 -37.27 6.80 -4.59
N ASN A 115 -37.14 8.07 -4.29
CA ASN A 115 -38.29 8.97 -4.08
C ASN A 115 -38.25 10.25 -4.93
N GLN A 116 -37.22 10.41 -5.80
CA GLN A 116 -36.97 11.63 -6.58
C GLN A 116 -36.93 12.92 -5.76
N ILE A 117 -36.55 12.82 -4.49
CA ILE A 117 -36.40 13.99 -3.63
C ILE A 117 -35.16 14.76 -4.11
N PRO A 118 -35.27 16.09 -4.34
CA PRO A 118 -34.12 16.89 -4.74
C PRO A 118 -32.96 16.70 -3.78
N MET A 119 -31.78 16.33 -4.32
CA MET A 119 -30.56 16.26 -3.57
C MET A 119 -29.94 17.64 -3.49
N ASP A 120 -29.82 18.17 -2.31
CA ASP A 120 -28.85 19.23 -2.04
C ASP A 120 -27.49 18.53 -2.04
N LEU A 121 -26.89 18.42 -3.26
CA LEU A 121 -25.55 17.86 -3.47
C LEU A 121 -24.51 18.82 -2.86
N TYR A 122 -24.41 18.79 -1.55
CA TYR A 122 -23.35 19.47 -0.86
C TYR A 122 -22.12 18.55 -0.88
N TYR A 123 -21.36 18.61 -1.97
CA TYR A 123 -20.04 17.96 -2.07
C TYR A 123 -19.04 18.78 -1.25
N GLU A 124 -19.04 18.63 0.06
CA GLU A 124 -18.04 19.29 0.89
C GLU A 124 -16.64 18.73 0.62
N ASP A 125 -16.53 17.46 0.27
CA ASP A 125 -15.22 16.80 0.09
C ASP A 125 -15.27 15.62 -0.87
N ILE A 126 -14.89 15.84 -2.12
CA ILE A 126 -14.78 14.79 -3.14
C ILE A 126 -13.68 13.76 -2.81
N LEU A 127 -12.77 14.09 -1.90
CA LEU A 127 -11.66 13.23 -1.49
C LEU A 127 -11.96 12.43 -0.21
N ILE A 128 -13.21 12.46 0.30
CA ILE A 128 -13.56 11.86 1.57
C ILE A 128 -13.20 10.36 1.64
N VAL A 129 -13.45 9.60 0.57
CA VAL A 129 -13.10 8.18 0.49
C VAL A 129 -11.58 8.00 0.52
N SER A 130 -10.84 8.82 -0.23
CA SER A 130 -9.37 8.78 -0.25
C SER A 130 -8.80 9.12 1.12
N LYS A 131 -9.33 10.13 1.80
CA LYS A 131 -8.90 10.50 3.15
C LYS A 131 -9.17 9.38 4.16
N CYS A 132 -10.32 8.72 4.07
CA CYS A 132 -10.63 7.56 4.90
C CYS A 132 -9.60 6.45 4.71
N MET A 133 -9.26 6.12 3.46
CA MET A 133 -8.29 5.09 3.14
C MET A 133 -6.84 5.48 3.47
N LEU A 134 -6.54 6.77 3.59
CA LEU A 134 -5.21 7.32 3.89
C LEU A 134 -5.01 7.65 5.37
N THR A 135 -6.03 7.51 6.22
CA THR A 135 -5.92 7.81 7.65
C THR A 135 -5.52 6.57 8.43
N LYS A 136 -4.53 6.72 9.32
CA LYS A 136 -4.02 5.65 10.20
C LYS A 136 -3.71 6.21 11.60
N SER A 137 -3.74 5.33 12.63
CA SER A 137 -3.36 5.75 13.99
C SER A 137 -1.92 6.23 14.03
N ILE A 138 -1.67 7.29 14.80
CA ILE A 138 -0.33 7.84 15.07
C ILE A 138 0.66 6.79 15.62
N ASP A 139 0.17 5.73 16.27
CA ASP A 139 0.98 4.64 16.77
C ASP A 139 1.78 3.91 15.69
N TRP A 140 1.36 4.06 14.41
CA TRP A 140 2.00 3.46 13.23
C TRP A 140 2.84 4.46 12.44
N GLU A 141 3.08 5.67 12.95
CA GLU A 141 3.82 6.72 12.24
C GLU A 141 5.24 6.29 11.86
N TYR A 142 5.86 5.38 12.63
CA TYR A 142 7.18 4.82 12.35
C TYR A 142 7.26 4.05 11.02
N GLU A 143 6.13 3.71 10.39
CA GLU A 143 6.13 3.03 9.09
C GLU A 143 6.43 3.98 7.93
N ASN A 144 6.20 5.28 8.06
CA ASN A 144 6.28 6.26 6.97
C ASN A 144 5.64 5.71 5.69
N GLU A 145 4.37 5.30 5.83
CA GLU A 145 3.66 4.51 4.82
C GLU A 145 3.15 5.40 3.68
N TRP A 146 3.31 4.88 2.47
CA TRP A 146 2.64 5.33 1.25
C TRP A 146 1.75 4.24 0.71
N ARG A 147 0.62 4.62 0.14
CA ARG A 147 -0.31 3.68 -0.51
C ARG A 147 -0.49 3.98 -1.98
N LEU A 148 -0.38 2.94 -2.80
CA LEU A 148 -0.75 2.96 -4.20
C LEU A 148 -2.09 2.27 -4.36
N PHE A 149 -3.09 2.99 -4.84
CA PHE A 149 -4.45 2.50 -5.02
C PHE A 149 -4.71 2.09 -6.48
N THR A 150 -5.61 1.12 -6.68
CA THR A 150 -6.16 0.89 -8.00
C THR A 150 -7.11 2.01 -8.36
N PRO A 151 -6.92 2.71 -9.48
CA PRO A 151 -7.93 3.64 -9.98
C PRO A 151 -9.25 2.91 -10.22
N ASN A 152 -10.35 3.51 -9.80
CA ASN A 152 -11.70 3.01 -10.06
C ASN A 152 -12.07 3.34 -11.52
N PHE A 153 -11.56 2.58 -12.46
CA PHE A 153 -12.11 2.59 -13.80
C PHE A 153 -13.23 1.55 -13.85
N ASN A 154 -14.43 1.94 -14.25
CA ASN A 154 -15.63 1.10 -14.39
C ASN A 154 -15.46 0.04 -15.49
N ASP A 155 -14.41 -0.75 -15.47
CA ASP A 155 -14.22 -1.87 -16.37
C ASP A 155 -14.66 -3.17 -15.70
N GLU A 156 -15.31 -4.03 -16.49
CA GLU A 156 -15.72 -5.37 -16.10
C GLU A 156 -14.61 -6.07 -15.29
N TYR A 157 -15.01 -6.52 -14.14
CA TYR A 157 -14.24 -7.19 -13.10
C TYR A 157 -13.27 -8.25 -13.69
N LYS A 158 -11.99 -7.90 -13.80
CA LYS A 158 -10.91 -8.85 -14.02
C LYS A 158 -10.08 -8.96 -12.74
N PRO A 159 -10.18 -10.08 -12.00
CA PRO A 159 -9.59 -10.22 -10.65
C PRO A 159 -8.05 -10.14 -10.59
N TYR A 160 -7.36 -10.02 -11.72
CA TYR A 160 -5.90 -10.02 -11.79
C TYR A 160 -5.34 -8.86 -12.63
N ARG A 161 -5.93 -7.67 -12.51
CA ARG A 161 -5.35 -6.51 -13.19
C ARG A 161 -4.02 -6.14 -12.53
N LYS A 162 -2.93 -6.15 -13.31
CA LYS A 162 -1.66 -5.60 -12.85
C LYS A 162 -1.86 -4.11 -12.57
N ILE A 163 -1.76 -3.70 -11.31
CA ILE A 163 -1.91 -2.29 -10.89
C ILE A 163 -0.82 -1.44 -11.53
N ALA A 164 0.41 -1.94 -11.54
CA ALA A 164 1.55 -1.35 -12.22
C ALA A 164 2.59 -2.44 -12.49
N SER A 165 3.36 -2.32 -13.57
CA SER A 165 4.51 -3.17 -13.83
C SER A 165 5.75 -2.54 -13.21
N LEU A 166 5.75 -2.38 -11.89
CA LEU A 166 6.89 -1.82 -11.16
C LEU A 166 8.04 -2.83 -11.16
N ARG A 167 9.24 -2.37 -11.52
CA ARG A 167 10.45 -3.17 -11.41
C ARG A 167 11.24 -2.73 -10.19
N PRO A 168 11.56 -3.64 -9.26
CA PRO A 168 12.40 -3.30 -8.14
C PRO A 168 13.83 -3.00 -8.61
N VAL A 169 14.49 -2.06 -7.94
CA VAL A 169 15.90 -1.69 -8.18
C VAL A 169 16.84 -2.39 -7.21
N ALA A 170 16.35 -2.82 -6.05
CA ALA A 170 17.08 -3.58 -5.06
C ALA A 170 16.19 -4.56 -4.29
N LEU A 171 16.82 -5.57 -3.72
CA LEU A 171 16.25 -6.53 -2.79
C LEU A 171 17.12 -6.58 -1.52
N TYR A 172 16.46 -6.52 -0.37
CA TYR A 172 17.06 -6.61 0.95
C TYR A 172 16.58 -7.90 1.62
N MET A 173 17.51 -8.80 1.93
CA MET A 173 17.24 -10.05 2.63
C MET A 173 17.25 -9.80 4.14
N GLY A 174 16.27 -10.31 4.87
CA GLY A 174 16.17 -10.17 6.32
C GLY A 174 17.36 -10.79 7.06
N ALA A 175 17.64 -10.28 8.26
CA ALA A 175 18.79 -10.70 9.05
C ALA A 175 18.78 -12.19 9.43
N LYS A 176 17.58 -12.78 9.53
CA LYS A 176 17.38 -14.19 9.95
C LYS A 176 16.88 -15.09 8.81
N ILE A 177 17.01 -14.66 7.56
CA ILE A 177 16.64 -15.48 6.40
C ILE A 177 17.48 -16.76 6.34
N THR A 178 16.91 -17.86 5.88
CA THR A 178 17.64 -19.14 5.76
C THR A 178 18.66 -19.12 4.62
N LYS A 179 19.69 -19.96 4.69
CA LYS A 179 20.73 -20.03 3.67
C LYS A 179 20.18 -20.46 2.31
N GLU A 180 19.20 -21.35 2.30
CA GLU A 180 18.52 -21.82 1.09
C GLU A 180 17.82 -20.65 0.40
N ASN A 181 17.05 -19.85 1.15
CA ASN A 181 16.36 -18.69 0.63
C ASN A 181 17.31 -17.56 0.22
N GLU A 182 18.44 -17.36 0.94
CA GLU A 182 19.51 -16.44 0.53
C GLU A 182 20.00 -16.76 -0.88
N SER A 183 20.34 -18.04 -1.12
CA SER A 183 20.89 -18.49 -2.39
C SER A 183 19.89 -18.30 -3.53
N VAL A 184 18.62 -18.65 -3.32
CA VAL A 184 17.55 -18.49 -4.31
C VAL A 184 17.34 -17.01 -4.66
N LEU A 185 17.23 -16.14 -3.65
CA LEU A 185 17.00 -14.70 -3.88
C LEU A 185 18.20 -14.03 -4.53
N TYR A 186 19.42 -14.42 -4.18
CA TYR A 186 20.64 -13.90 -4.83
C TYR A 186 20.69 -14.24 -6.32
N GLU A 187 20.39 -15.48 -6.67
CA GLU A 187 20.32 -15.90 -8.08
C GLU A 187 19.22 -15.13 -8.84
N VAL A 188 18.06 -14.90 -8.22
CA VAL A 188 17.01 -14.07 -8.83
C VAL A 188 17.50 -12.65 -9.07
N CYS A 189 18.17 -12.03 -8.09
CA CYS A 189 18.74 -10.70 -8.22
C CYS A 189 19.73 -10.61 -9.38
N LYS A 190 20.67 -11.57 -9.45
CA LYS A 190 21.69 -11.67 -10.50
C LYS A 190 21.04 -11.80 -11.89
N ASN A 191 20.08 -12.70 -12.04
CA ASN A 191 19.41 -12.93 -13.31
C ASN A 191 18.58 -11.73 -13.78
N LYS A 192 18.07 -10.89 -12.84
CA LYS A 192 17.27 -9.70 -13.15
C LYS A 192 18.08 -8.41 -13.17
N GLY A 193 19.36 -8.45 -12.83
CA GLY A 193 20.22 -7.27 -12.77
C GLY A 193 19.81 -6.26 -11.69
N ILE A 194 19.28 -6.73 -10.55
CA ILE A 194 18.91 -5.89 -9.40
C ILE A 194 19.92 -6.05 -8.27
N LYS A 195 20.14 -4.97 -7.50
CA LYS A 195 21.07 -4.97 -6.37
C LYS A 195 20.56 -5.88 -5.27
N CYS A 196 21.47 -6.62 -4.62
CA CYS A 196 21.13 -7.54 -3.52
C CYS A 196 21.87 -7.14 -2.25
N PHE A 197 21.12 -7.00 -1.16
CA PHE A 197 21.63 -6.63 0.15
C PHE A 197 21.17 -7.64 1.20
N LYS A 198 21.97 -7.76 2.27
CA LYS A 198 21.61 -8.46 3.49
C LYS A 198 21.46 -7.47 4.64
N MET A 199 20.36 -7.57 5.36
CA MET A 199 20.19 -6.82 6.60
C MET A 199 20.98 -7.49 7.72
N LEU A 200 21.72 -6.69 8.46
CA LEU A 200 22.49 -7.11 9.63
C LEU A 200 22.02 -6.34 10.86
N GLN A 201 21.97 -7.01 12.00
CA GLN A 201 21.70 -6.33 13.27
C GLN A 201 22.93 -5.51 13.68
N ASP A 202 22.72 -4.26 14.04
CA ASP A 202 23.79 -3.40 14.55
C ASP A 202 23.92 -3.54 16.06
N PHE A 203 24.80 -4.46 16.49
CA PHE A 203 25.07 -4.69 17.91
C PHE A 203 26.01 -3.64 18.54
N HIS A 204 26.64 -2.81 17.72
CA HIS A 204 27.62 -1.81 18.17
C HIS A 204 27.11 -0.38 18.06
N GLY A 205 26.01 -0.17 17.38
CA GLY A 205 25.36 1.14 17.24
C GLY A 205 24.63 1.59 18.50
N LYS A 206 24.32 2.87 18.56
CA LYS A 206 23.51 3.45 19.65
C LYS A 206 22.01 3.29 19.41
N GLU A 207 21.59 2.93 18.19
CA GLU A 207 20.21 2.86 17.77
C GLU A 207 19.79 1.41 17.52
N PHE A 208 18.54 1.10 17.77
CA PHE A 208 17.94 -0.21 17.47
C PHE A 208 17.53 -0.31 16.00
N ILE A 209 18.50 -0.28 15.09
CA ILE A 209 18.29 -0.38 13.65
C ILE A 209 18.97 -1.61 13.07
N VAL A 210 18.57 -1.98 11.85
CA VAL A 210 19.28 -2.94 11.02
C VAL A 210 20.01 -2.20 9.92
N ARG A 211 21.18 -2.68 9.51
CA ARG A 211 21.98 -2.10 8.42
C ARG A 211 21.95 -2.99 7.21
N ALA A 212 21.93 -2.38 6.04
CA ALA A 212 22.04 -3.08 4.76
C ALA A 212 23.51 -3.18 4.33
N GLU A 213 23.98 -4.40 4.07
CA GLU A 213 25.29 -4.62 3.47
C GLU A 213 25.15 -5.29 2.10
N PRO A 214 25.90 -4.87 1.08
CA PRO A 214 25.92 -5.54 -0.21
C PRO A 214 26.22 -7.03 -0.03
N TYR A 215 25.39 -7.91 -0.60
CA TYR A 215 25.50 -9.35 -0.34
C TYR A 215 26.79 -9.93 -0.94
N GLU A 216 27.29 -9.40 -2.04
CA GLU A 216 28.56 -9.77 -2.66
C GLU A 216 29.74 -9.62 -1.70
N LYS A 217 29.82 -8.51 -0.95
CA LYS A 217 30.86 -8.32 0.07
C LYS A 217 30.82 -9.39 1.17
N ILE A 218 29.62 -9.83 1.55
CA ILE A 218 29.48 -10.88 2.59
C ILE A 218 29.99 -12.21 2.07
N ILE A 219 29.70 -12.56 0.82
CA ILE A 219 30.22 -13.78 0.17
C ILE A 219 31.75 -13.75 0.09
N ASP A 220 32.35 -12.64 -0.31
CA ASP A 220 33.79 -12.48 -0.42
C ASP A 220 34.50 -12.69 0.92
N VAL A 221 33.96 -12.11 2.00
CA VAL A 221 34.49 -12.29 3.36
C VAL A 221 34.36 -13.76 3.82
N VAL A 222 33.27 -14.43 3.51
CA VAL A 222 33.08 -15.83 3.85
C VAL A 222 34.08 -16.70 3.09
N ASN A 223 34.25 -16.49 1.79
CA ASN A 223 35.17 -17.26 0.95
C ASN A 223 36.64 -17.07 1.34
N SER A 224 37.05 -15.83 1.68
CA SER A 224 38.42 -15.56 2.15
C SER A 224 38.76 -16.31 3.44
N ASN A 225 37.84 -16.40 4.38
CA ASN A 225 38.02 -17.10 5.65
C ASN A 225 38.09 -18.64 5.51
N PHE A 226 37.68 -19.22 4.35
CA PHE A 226 37.81 -20.65 4.05
C PHE A 226 39.11 -21.00 3.32
N HIS A 227 39.82 -20.03 2.73
CA HIS A 227 41.11 -20.26 2.05
C HIS A 227 42.32 -20.13 2.96
N ASP A 228 42.15 -19.56 4.17
CA ASP A 228 43.22 -19.39 5.16
C ASP A 228 43.26 -20.51 6.23
N LYS A 229 42.59 -21.63 5.99
CA LYS A 229 42.62 -22.85 6.80
C LYS A 229 43.02 -24.06 5.94
#